data_f63f2a6fd37bcbf620c79cac6a90c6a6
#
_entry.id   f63f2a6fd37bcbf620c79cac6a90c6a6
#
_cell.length_a   1.000
_cell.length_b   1.000
_cell.length_c   1.000
_cell.angle_alpha   90.00
_cell.angle_beta   90.00
_cell.angle_gamma   90.00
#
_symmetry.space_group_name_H-M   'P 1'
#
loop_
_entity.id
_entity.type
_entity.pdbx_description
1 polymer ?
#
loop_
_entity_poly.entity_id
_entity_poly.type
_entity_poly.pdbx_seq_one_letter_code
_entity_poly.pdbx_strand_id
1 'polypeptide(L)'
;MRTRETEVKIRIADVAATRRQLRKLGFSPLHRRSLEDNVLYDTPARALRRIRAILRLRQYGSTWLLTYKGTPDPDQTYKSRVELETEVAEPQALRAIFDVLGFRPVFRYQKYRVQYAKRIVKRPRKPAGEVSLDETPVGSFLELEGSRSWIDRVARQLGFSRRDYITASYGALYLEDCRKRGVVPGDMLFPARSAPPRRTRRDGK
;
A
#
# COMPACT_ATOMS: atom_id res chain seq x y z
N MET A 1 -19.97 0.57 1.92
CA MET A 1 -20.30 -0.56 2.82
C MET A 1 -19.19 -0.68 3.85
N ARG A 2 -19.51 -0.88 5.14
CA ARG A 2 -18.50 -0.99 6.21
C ARG A 2 -17.88 -2.39 6.14
N THR A 3 -16.60 -2.50 5.79
CA THR A 3 -15.87 -3.77 5.74
C THR A 3 -14.83 -3.82 6.86
N ARG A 4 -14.54 -5.03 7.35
CA ARG A 4 -13.43 -5.25 8.27
C ARG A 4 -12.29 -5.88 7.49
N GLU A 5 -11.19 -5.18 7.41
CA GLU A 5 -9.95 -5.63 6.78
C GLU A 5 -9.06 -6.30 7.84
N THR A 6 -8.47 -7.43 7.50
CA THR A 6 -7.39 -8.06 8.29
C THR A 6 -6.21 -8.33 7.38
N GLU A 7 -5.06 -7.75 7.68
CA GLU A 7 -3.85 -7.80 6.86
C GLU A 7 -2.60 -8.11 7.68
N VAL A 8 -1.60 -8.65 6.99
CA VAL A 8 -0.20 -8.64 7.43
C VAL A 8 0.70 -8.26 6.27
N LYS A 9 1.86 -7.66 6.57
CA LYS A 9 2.95 -7.47 5.61
C LYS A 9 4.06 -8.46 5.89
N ILE A 10 4.77 -8.86 4.85
CA ILE A 10 5.96 -9.69 4.94
C ILE A 10 7.02 -9.05 4.05
N ARG A 11 8.21 -8.79 4.60
CA ARG A 11 9.32 -8.26 3.80
C ARG A 11 9.86 -9.35 2.89
N ILE A 12 10.12 -9.01 1.63
CA ILE A 12 10.69 -9.92 0.64
C ILE A 12 12.00 -9.37 0.09
N ALA A 13 12.96 -10.25 -0.14
CA ALA A 13 14.26 -9.90 -0.69
C ALA A 13 14.27 -9.96 -2.23
N ASP A 14 13.59 -10.95 -2.82
CA ASP A 14 13.56 -11.19 -4.27
C ASP A 14 12.12 -11.18 -4.80
N VAL A 15 11.78 -10.07 -5.47
CA VAL A 15 10.48 -9.86 -6.13
C VAL A 15 10.23 -10.90 -7.23
N ALA A 16 11.26 -11.26 -8.02
CA ALA A 16 11.11 -12.18 -9.13
C ALA A 16 10.86 -13.62 -8.64
N ALA A 17 11.60 -14.06 -7.61
CA ALA A 17 11.37 -15.35 -6.97
C ALA A 17 9.98 -15.43 -6.35
N THR A 18 9.56 -14.38 -5.64
CA THR A 18 8.22 -14.30 -5.02
C THR A 18 7.11 -14.38 -6.08
N ARG A 19 7.25 -13.68 -7.21
CA ARG A 19 6.32 -13.78 -8.34
C ARG A 19 6.25 -15.21 -8.92
N ARG A 20 7.38 -15.92 -8.99
CA ARG A 20 7.41 -17.34 -9.45
C ARG A 20 6.68 -18.24 -8.46
N GLN A 21 6.91 -18.06 -7.15
CA GLN A 21 6.23 -18.82 -6.11
C GLN A 21 4.71 -18.59 -6.12
N LEU A 22 4.26 -17.34 -6.22
CA LEU A 22 2.83 -17.01 -6.32
C LEU A 22 2.18 -17.74 -7.50
N ARG A 23 2.83 -17.75 -8.67
CA ARG A 23 2.32 -18.49 -9.84
C ARG A 23 2.24 -19.99 -9.61
N LYS A 24 3.26 -20.60 -9.00
CA LYS A 24 3.27 -22.03 -8.63
C LYS A 24 2.12 -22.38 -7.68
N LEU A 25 1.74 -21.46 -6.81
CA LEU A 25 0.59 -21.60 -5.90
C LEU A 25 -0.76 -21.31 -6.55
N GLY A 26 -0.81 -21.01 -7.85
CA GLY A 26 -2.03 -20.75 -8.61
C GLY A 26 -2.56 -19.32 -8.48
N PHE A 27 -1.75 -18.38 -8.00
CA PHE A 27 -2.09 -16.96 -8.03
C PHE A 27 -1.76 -16.34 -9.39
N SER A 28 -2.68 -15.55 -9.91
CA SER A 28 -2.50 -14.77 -11.14
C SER A 28 -2.64 -13.29 -10.85
N PRO A 29 -1.87 -12.42 -11.52
CA PRO A 29 -2.02 -10.99 -11.37
C PRO A 29 -3.39 -10.54 -11.89
N LEU A 30 -4.08 -9.70 -11.14
CA LEU A 30 -5.35 -9.07 -11.53
C LEU A 30 -5.11 -7.89 -12.47
N HIS A 31 -4.05 -7.13 -12.21
CA HIS A 31 -3.68 -5.94 -12.96
C HIS A 31 -2.17 -5.90 -13.19
N ARG A 32 -1.75 -5.07 -14.16
CA ARG A 32 -0.32 -4.78 -14.38
C ARG A 32 0.25 -4.04 -13.19
N ARG A 33 1.58 -4.11 -13.02
CA ARG A 33 2.33 -3.31 -12.07
C ARG A 33 2.04 -1.83 -12.30
N SER A 34 1.46 -1.18 -11.31
CA SER A 34 1.03 0.21 -11.41
C SER A 34 1.52 1.02 -10.21
N LEU A 35 1.80 2.29 -10.47
CA LEU A 35 2.16 3.23 -9.43
C LEU A 35 0.90 3.65 -8.67
N GLU A 36 0.95 3.56 -7.35
CA GLU A 36 0.00 4.20 -6.44
C GLU A 36 0.67 5.43 -5.82
N ASP A 37 0.01 6.57 -5.94
CA ASP A 37 0.38 7.80 -5.27
C ASP A 37 -0.66 8.10 -4.18
N ASN A 38 -0.22 8.19 -2.95
CA ASN A 38 -1.09 8.22 -1.79
C ASN A 38 -0.81 9.48 -0.97
N VAL A 39 -1.84 10.25 -0.64
CA VAL A 39 -1.76 11.40 0.26
C VAL A 39 -2.60 11.12 1.50
N LEU A 40 -1.97 11.21 2.66
CA LEU A 40 -2.67 11.13 3.95
C LEU A 40 -3.07 12.53 4.40
N TYR A 41 -4.29 12.63 4.90
CA TYR A 41 -4.87 13.85 5.44
C TYR A 41 -5.11 13.71 6.93
N ASP A 42 -4.90 14.81 7.66
CA ASP A 42 -5.19 14.92 9.08
C ASP A 42 -5.49 16.38 9.44
N THR A 43 -6.01 16.62 10.61
CA THR A 43 -6.11 17.96 11.17
C THR A 43 -4.73 18.48 11.62
N PRO A 44 -4.52 19.79 11.75
CA PRO A 44 -3.29 20.35 12.33
C PRO A 44 -2.96 19.75 13.71
N ALA A 45 -3.99 19.45 14.51
CA ALA A 45 -3.86 18.81 15.81
C ALA A 45 -3.56 17.29 15.74
N ARG A 46 -3.41 16.72 14.53
CA ARG A 46 -3.13 15.30 14.32
C ARG A 46 -4.16 14.36 14.97
N ALA A 47 -5.43 14.72 14.86
CA ALA A 47 -6.54 14.00 15.50
C ALA A 47 -6.63 12.52 15.06
N LEU A 48 -6.50 12.25 13.75
CA LEU A 48 -6.54 10.89 13.22
C LEU A 48 -5.29 10.08 13.64
N ARG A 49 -4.11 10.69 13.59
CA ARG A 49 -2.87 10.03 14.00
C ARG A 49 -2.92 9.62 15.48
N ARG A 50 -3.48 10.46 16.37
CA ARG A 50 -3.60 10.14 17.80
C ARG A 50 -4.41 8.87 18.05
N ILE A 51 -5.46 8.62 17.27
CA ILE A 51 -6.27 7.40 17.37
C ILE A 51 -5.83 6.32 16.37
N ARG A 52 -4.68 6.48 15.71
CA ARG A 52 -4.13 5.54 14.73
C ARG A 52 -5.07 5.30 13.52
N ALA A 53 -6.01 6.19 13.26
CA ALA A 53 -6.84 6.20 12.07
C ALA A 53 -6.13 6.85 10.88
N ILE A 54 -6.61 6.59 9.68
CA ILE A 54 -6.04 7.11 8.43
C ILE A 54 -7.17 7.62 7.55
N LEU A 55 -7.00 8.81 7.00
CA LEU A 55 -7.77 9.33 5.87
C LEU A 55 -6.81 9.48 4.70
N ARG A 56 -7.07 8.76 3.60
CA ARG A 56 -6.17 8.65 2.46
C ARG A 56 -6.89 8.94 1.16
N LEU A 57 -6.33 9.82 0.36
CA LEU A 57 -6.68 9.96 -1.06
C LEU A 57 -5.57 9.30 -1.89
N ARG A 58 -5.96 8.29 -2.68
CA ARG A 58 -5.05 7.49 -3.53
C ARG A 58 -5.36 7.74 -4.98
N GLN A 59 -4.32 7.93 -5.76
CA GLN A 59 -4.37 7.84 -7.22
C GLN A 59 -3.77 6.51 -7.69
N TYR A 60 -4.50 5.82 -8.55
CA TYR A 60 -4.09 4.59 -9.20
C TYR A 60 -4.48 4.66 -10.68
N GLY A 61 -3.51 4.92 -11.55
CA GLY A 61 -3.80 5.25 -12.95
C GLY A 61 -4.68 6.50 -13.04
N SER A 62 -5.85 6.38 -13.66
CA SER A 62 -6.87 7.45 -13.74
C SER A 62 -7.88 7.42 -12.58
N THR A 63 -7.89 6.38 -11.77
CA THR A 63 -8.86 6.20 -10.69
C THR A 63 -8.38 6.87 -9.41
N TRP A 64 -9.29 7.55 -8.71
CA TRP A 64 -9.07 8.12 -7.40
C TRP A 64 -9.94 7.43 -6.36
N LEU A 65 -9.34 7.09 -5.23
CA LEU A 65 -10.01 6.41 -4.11
C LEU A 65 -9.82 7.19 -2.83
N LEU A 66 -10.92 7.48 -2.15
CA LEU A 66 -10.91 7.96 -0.78
C LEU A 66 -11.09 6.77 0.16
N THR A 67 -10.14 6.59 1.06
CA THR A 67 -10.17 5.52 2.05
C THR A 67 -10.10 6.10 3.46
N TYR A 68 -11.02 5.71 4.32
CA TYR A 68 -10.89 5.87 5.77
C TYR A 68 -10.59 4.52 6.39
N LYS A 69 -9.52 4.46 7.17
CA LYS A 69 -9.16 3.28 7.97
C LYS A 69 -9.20 3.65 9.44
N GLY A 70 -10.07 2.98 10.19
CA GLY A 70 -10.26 3.22 11.62
C GLY A 70 -9.07 2.78 12.48
N THR A 71 -9.19 3.00 13.78
CA THR A 71 -8.25 2.51 14.79
C THR A 71 -8.07 1.00 14.65
N PRO A 72 -6.82 0.50 14.53
CA PRO A 72 -6.58 -0.93 14.50
C PRO A 72 -6.94 -1.57 15.85
N ASP A 73 -7.37 -2.83 15.79
CA ASP A 73 -7.54 -3.65 16.98
C ASP A 73 -6.22 -3.80 17.75
N PRO A 74 -6.28 -4.13 19.04
CA PRO A 74 -5.09 -4.29 19.87
C PRO A 74 -4.25 -5.53 19.53
N ASP A 75 -4.70 -6.40 18.62
CA ASP A 75 -3.95 -7.57 18.15
C ASP A 75 -2.62 -7.17 17.53
N GLN A 76 -1.52 -7.76 17.99
CA GLN A 76 -0.18 -7.47 17.50
C GLN A 76 0.27 -8.40 16.35
N THR A 77 -0.39 -9.54 16.18
CA THR A 77 -0.06 -10.53 15.14
C THR A 77 -0.66 -10.16 13.80
N TYR A 78 -1.90 -9.67 13.82
CA TYR A 78 -2.60 -9.24 12.62
C TYR A 78 -3.08 -7.81 12.81
N LYS A 79 -3.10 -7.05 11.74
CA LYS A 79 -3.69 -5.73 11.75
C LYS A 79 -5.10 -5.80 11.23
N SER A 80 -6.08 -5.64 12.13
CA SER A 80 -7.50 -5.64 11.80
C SER A 80 -8.12 -4.30 12.13
N ARG A 81 -8.96 -3.77 11.23
CA ARG A 81 -9.66 -2.50 11.43
C ARG A 81 -10.84 -2.34 10.48
N VAL A 82 -11.69 -1.39 10.78
CA VAL A 82 -12.75 -0.94 9.86
C VAL A 82 -12.12 -0.20 8.70
N GLU A 83 -12.57 -0.50 7.50
CA GLU A 83 -12.24 0.23 6.29
C GLU A 83 -13.51 0.67 5.56
N LEU A 84 -13.50 1.93 5.09
CA LEU A 84 -14.50 2.52 4.23
C LEU A 84 -13.77 3.08 3.02
N GLU A 85 -14.14 2.65 1.82
CA GLU A 85 -13.53 3.12 0.59
C GLU A 85 -14.59 3.49 -0.44
N THR A 86 -14.35 4.55 -1.20
CA THR A 86 -15.20 4.98 -2.30
C THR A 86 -14.36 5.60 -3.41
N GLU A 87 -14.83 5.46 -4.64
CA GLU A 87 -14.26 6.19 -5.77
C GLU A 87 -14.60 7.67 -5.69
N VAL A 88 -13.69 8.49 -6.22
CA VAL A 88 -13.79 9.94 -6.24
C VAL A 88 -13.71 10.41 -7.69
N ALA A 89 -14.82 10.92 -8.22
CA ALA A 89 -14.88 11.45 -9.57
C ALA A 89 -14.11 12.78 -9.68
N GLU A 90 -14.25 13.65 -8.67
CA GLU A 90 -13.70 15.01 -8.66
C GLU A 90 -12.69 15.20 -7.51
N PRO A 91 -11.43 14.71 -7.66
CA PRO A 91 -10.45 14.73 -6.59
C PRO A 91 -10.03 16.15 -6.19
N GLN A 92 -10.09 17.14 -7.09
CA GLN A 92 -9.79 18.54 -6.79
C GLN A 92 -10.87 19.15 -5.89
N ALA A 93 -12.15 18.90 -6.20
CA ALA A 93 -13.26 19.33 -5.36
C ALA A 93 -13.17 18.73 -3.96
N LEU A 94 -12.84 17.41 -3.86
CA LEU A 94 -12.64 16.76 -2.57
C LEU A 94 -11.49 17.39 -1.76
N ARG A 95 -10.38 17.74 -2.41
CA ARG A 95 -9.25 18.43 -1.74
C ARG A 95 -9.67 19.80 -1.20
N ALA A 96 -10.46 20.57 -1.98
CA ALA A 96 -11.00 21.84 -1.52
C ALA A 96 -11.94 21.67 -0.33
N ILE A 97 -12.79 20.65 -0.35
CA ILE A 97 -13.66 20.30 0.79
C ILE A 97 -12.82 19.96 2.03
N PHE A 98 -11.78 19.15 1.90
CA PHE A 98 -10.88 18.84 3.00
C PHE A 98 -10.23 20.10 3.57
N ASP A 99 -9.82 21.02 2.71
CA ASP A 99 -9.22 22.28 3.13
C ASP A 99 -10.21 23.11 3.96
N VAL A 100 -11.45 23.27 3.49
CA VAL A 100 -12.52 23.99 4.23
C VAL A 100 -12.82 23.31 5.57
N LEU A 101 -12.81 21.96 5.61
CA LEU A 101 -13.02 21.19 6.83
C LEU A 101 -11.81 21.16 7.78
N GLY A 102 -10.72 21.83 7.42
CA GLY A 102 -9.52 21.91 8.25
C GLY A 102 -8.59 20.70 8.15
N PHE A 103 -8.79 19.78 7.21
CA PHE A 103 -7.83 18.73 6.91
C PHE A 103 -6.71 19.24 6.02
N ARG A 104 -5.49 18.78 6.29
CA ARG A 104 -4.29 19.14 5.52
C ARG A 104 -3.56 17.88 5.09
N PRO A 105 -2.87 17.88 3.92
CA PRO A 105 -1.95 16.80 3.57
C PRO A 105 -0.81 16.75 4.60
N VAL A 106 -0.55 15.57 5.13
CA VAL A 106 0.42 15.38 6.21
C VAL A 106 1.53 14.41 5.89
N PHE A 107 1.33 13.60 4.85
CA PHE A 107 2.33 12.65 4.37
C PHE A 107 1.93 12.14 2.99
N ARG A 108 2.85 12.14 2.04
CA ARG A 108 2.67 11.55 0.71
C ARG A 108 3.61 10.36 0.57
N TYR A 109 3.11 9.27 -0.04
CA TYR A 109 3.95 8.12 -0.32
C TYR A 109 3.56 7.42 -1.61
N GLN A 110 4.57 6.84 -2.25
CA GLN A 110 4.41 6.08 -3.48
C GLN A 110 4.79 4.62 -3.27
N LYS A 111 4.13 3.75 -4.01
CA LYS A 111 4.51 2.36 -4.16
C LYS A 111 4.09 1.84 -5.53
N TYR A 112 4.82 0.89 -6.07
CA TYR A 112 4.31 0.08 -7.16
C TYR A 112 3.61 -1.13 -6.59
N ARG A 113 2.42 -1.44 -7.09
CA ARG A 113 1.61 -2.58 -6.63
C ARG A 113 1.25 -3.51 -7.78
N VAL A 114 1.27 -4.82 -7.49
CA VAL A 114 0.61 -5.86 -8.29
C VAL A 114 -0.28 -6.67 -7.35
N GLN A 115 -1.57 -6.70 -7.64
CA GLN A 115 -2.53 -7.52 -6.91
C GLN A 115 -2.66 -8.89 -7.56
N TYR A 116 -2.76 -9.93 -6.72
CA TYR A 116 -2.89 -11.32 -7.14
C TYR A 116 -4.09 -11.98 -6.49
N ALA A 117 -4.82 -12.78 -7.26
CA ALA A 117 -5.87 -13.65 -6.73
C ALA A 117 -5.75 -15.06 -7.30
N LYS A 118 -6.29 -16.04 -6.57
CA LYS A 118 -6.48 -17.39 -7.11
C LYS A 118 -7.69 -17.40 -8.02
N ARG A 119 -7.53 -17.91 -9.23
CA ARG A 119 -8.64 -18.15 -10.14
C ARG A 119 -9.56 -19.21 -9.55
N ILE A 120 -10.75 -18.82 -9.11
CA ILE A 120 -11.79 -19.76 -8.68
C ILE A 120 -12.57 -20.17 -9.93
N VAL A 121 -12.38 -21.41 -10.39
CA VAL A 121 -12.98 -21.93 -11.64
C VAL A 121 -14.49 -22.16 -11.53
N LYS A 122 -15.04 -22.19 -10.33
CA LYS A 122 -16.49 -22.49 -10.13
C LYS A 122 -17.12 -21.50 -9.14
N ARG A 123 -17.96 -20.60 -9.67
CA ARG A 123 -18.84 -19.59 -9.06
C ARG A 123 -18.15 -18.24 -8.72
N PRO A 124 -18.87 -17.11 -8.96
CA PRO A 124 -18.40 -15.77 -8.56
C PRO A 124 -18.57 -15.59 -7.05
N ARG A 125 -17.67 -16.17 -6.25
CA ARG A 125 -17.54 -15.86 -4.83
C ARG A 125 -16.43 -14.85 -4.66
N LYS A 126 -16.65 -13.87 -3.76
CA LYS A 126 -15.58 -12.99 -3.28
C LYS A 126 -14.36 -13.84 -2.94
N PRO A 127 -13.15 -13.51 -3.42
CA PRO A 127 -11.97 -14.31 -3.14
C PRO A 127 -11.78 -14.45 -1.62
N ALA A 128 -11.30 -15.61 -1.17
CA ALA A 128 -11.08 -15.89 0.25
C ALA A 128 -10.02 -14.97 0.89
N GLY A 129 -9.25 -14.29 0.06
CA GLY A 129 -8.25 -13.29 0.43
C GLY A 129 -7.49 -12.84 -0.81
N GLU A 130 -6.68 -11.81 -0.62
CA GLU A 130 -5.89 -11.15 -1.65
C GLU A 130 -4.40 -11.13 -1.25
N VAL A 131 -3.54 -11.20 -2.26
CA VAL A 131 -2.10 -11.00 -2.12
C VAL A 131 -1.71 -9.77 -2.93
N SER A 132 -1.14 -8.76 -2.27
CA SER A 132 -0.53 -7.63 -2.96
C SER A 132 0.99 -7.71 -2.85
N LEU A 133 1.69 -7.53 -3.96
CA LEU A 133 3.13 -7.36 -4.01
C LEU A 133 3.42 -5.89 -4.20
N ASP A 134 4.03 -5.29 -3.17
CA ASP A 134 4.35 -3.87 -3.09
C ASP A 134 5.85 -3.64 -3.17
N GLU A 135 6.27 -2.77 -4.06
CA GLU A 135 7.63 -2.24 -4.13
C GLU A 135 7.57 -0.78 -3.66
N THR A 136 8.31 -0.44 -2.63
CA THR A 136 8.35 0.89 -2.00
C THR A 136 9.77 1.42 -1.93
N PRO A 137 9.99 2.72 -1.68
CA PRO A 137 11.34 3.27 -1.45
C PRO A 137 12.10 2.63 -0.28
N VAL A 138 11.39 1.97 0.65
CA VAL A 138 12.00 1.32 1.83
C VAL A 138 12.03 -0.21 1.74
N GLY A 139 11.80 -0.76 0.56
CA GLY A 139 11.88 -2.19 0.29
C GLY A 139 10.62 -2.77 -0.31
N SER A 140 10.65 -4.07 -0.56
CA SER A 140 9.56 -4.82 -1.17
C SER A 140 8.83 -5.68 -0.14
N PHE A 141 7.52 -5.80 -0.30
CA PHE A 141 6.66 -6.48 0.65
C PHE A 141 5.57 -7.28 -0.06
N LEU A 142 5.15 -8.37 0.58
CA LEU A 142 3.84 -8.96 0.36
C LEU A 142 2.86 -8.43 1.41
N GLU A 143 1.69 -7.99 0.99
CA GLU A 143 0.53 -7.82 1.86
C GLU A 143 -0.39 -9.00 1.62
N LEU A 144 -0.77 -9.70 2.70
CA LEU A 144 -1.76 -10.76 2.69
C LEU A 144 -2.99 -10.24 3.42
N GLU A 145 -4.11 -10.16 2.72
CA GLU A 145 -5.39 -9.69 3.25
C GLU A 145 -6.44 -10.79 3.17
N GLY A 146 -7.13 -11.07 4.28
CA GLY A 146 -8.16 -12.10 4.34
C GLY A 146 -8.44 -12.58 5.76
N SER A 147 -9.05 -13.77 5.89
CA SER A 147 -9.18 -14.39 7.21
C SER A 147 -7.81 -14.81 7.77
N ARG A 148 -7.64 -14.78 9.09
CA ARG A 148 -6.38 -15.18 9.76
C ARG A 148 -5.89 -16.56 9.31
N SER A 149 -6.80 -17.53 9.22
CA SER A 149 -6.47 -18.88 8.76
C SER A 149 -6.02 -18.93 7.29
N TRP A 150 -6.57 -18.07 6.45
CA TRP A 150 -6.14 -17.92 5.06
C TRP A 150 -4.75 -17.28 4.98
N ILE A 151 -4.52 -16.20 5.72
CA ILE A 151 -3.22 -15.51 5.81
C ILE A 151 -2.14 -16.50 6.23
N ASP A 152 -2.32 -17.22 7.34
CA ASP A 152 -1.34 -18.19 7.85
C ASP A 152 -1.05 -19.32 6.86
N ARG A 153 -2.08 -19.80 6.16
CA ARG A 153 -1.92 -20.84 5.15
C ARG A 153 -1.11 -20.36 3.95
N VAL A 154 -1.42 -19.18 3.42
CA VAL A 154 -0.72 -18.61 2.26
C VAL A 154 0.71 -18.24 2.63
N ALA A 155 0.93 -17.61 3.77
CA ALA A 155 2.27 -17.29 4.28
C ALA A 155 3.14 -18.55 4.36
N ARG A 156 2.62 -19.63 4.97
CA ARG A 156 3.35 -20.91 5.09
C ARG A 156 3.66 -21.52 3.72
N GLN A 157 2.74 -21.49 2.78
CA GLN A 157 2.97 -21.96 1.41
C GLN A 157 4.07 -21.16 0.68
N LEU A 158 4.27 -19.91 1.05
CA LEU A 158 5.33 -19.03 0.56
C LEU A 158 6.64 -19.16 1.34
N GLY A 159 6.71 -20.03 2.36
CA GLY A 159 7.89 -20.26 3.19
C GLY A 159 8.03 -19.30 4.37
N PHE A 160 6.99 -18.56 4.73
CA PHE A 160 6.98 -17.62 5.83
C PHE A 160 6.21 -18.15 7.05
N SER A 161 6.46 -17.55 8.20
CA SER A 161 5.84 -17.84 9.48
C SER A 161 5.31 -16.56 10.13
N ARG A 162 4.60 -16.69 11.24
CA ARG A 162 4.12 -15.51 12.01
C ARG A 162 5.25 -14.59 12.51
N ARG A 163 6.49 -15.09 12.61
CA ARG A 163 7.66 -14.27 13.01
C ARG A 163 8.02 -13.25 11.94
N ASP A 164 7.60 -13.50 10.70
CA ASP A 164 7.86 -12.62 9.56
C ASP A 164 6.77 -11.56 9.37
N TYR A 165 5.71 -11.59 10.21
CA TYR A 165 4.58 -10.69 10.08
C TYR A 165 4.90 -9.30 10.58
N ILE A 166 4.56 -8.32 9.78
CA ILE A 166 4.72 -6.89 10.04
C ILE A 166 3.33 -6.24 10.04
N THR A 167 2.92 -5.69 11.17
CA THR A 167 1.65 -4.94 11.31
C THR A 167 1.83 -3.43 11.15
N ALA A 168 3.08 -2.97 11.09
CA ALA A 168 3.42 -1.56 10.90
C ALA A 168 2.91 -1.03 9.55
N SER A 169 2.53 0.25 9.51
CA SER A 169 2.20 0.94 8.26
C SER A 169 3.47 1.27 7.47
N TYR A 170 3.35 1.52 6.15
CA TYR A 170 4.48 1.99 5.34
C TYR A 170 5.08 3.29 5.87
N GLY A 171 4.24 4.22 6.37
CA GLY A 171 4.75 5.43 7.02
C GLY A 171 5.59 5.14 8.27
N ALA A 172 5.19 4.15 9.10
CA ALA A 172 5.99 3.74 10.27
C ALA A 172 7.30 3.08 9.86
N LEU A 173 7.28 2.20 8.85
CA LEU A 173 8.50 1.58 8.30
C LEU A 173 9.45 2.62 7.70
N TYR A 174 8.91 3.63 7.03
CA TYR A 174 9.71 4.73 6.49
C TYR A 174 10.35 5.59 7.59
N LEU A 175 9.60 5.93 8.64
CA LEU A 175 10.14 6.68 9.77
C LEU A 175 11.27 5.91 10.48
N GLU A 176 11.11 4.59 10.60
CA GLU A 176 12.16 3.73 11.16
C GLU A 176 13.40 3.69 10.26
N ASP A 177 13.22 3.59 8.94
CA ASP A 177 14.31 3.63 7.97
C ASP A 177 15.07 4.97 8.02
N CYS A 178 14.33 6.09 8.04
CA CYS A 178 14.92 7.42 8.20
C CYS A 178 15.75 7.53 9.48
N ARG A 179 15.23 7.03 10.60
CA ARG A 179 15.94 7.02 11.88
C ARG A 179 17.23 6.20 11.81
N LYS A 180 17.20 5.01 11.19
CA LYS A 180 18.40 4.16 11.01
C LYS A 180 19.45 4.82 10.14
N ARG A 181 19.04 5.60 9.14
CA ARG A 181 19.94 6.32 8.24
C ARG A 181 20.35 7.72 8.72
N GLY A 182 19.82 8.20 9.84
CA GLY A 182 20.08 9.54 10.36
C GLY A 182 19.56 10.67 9.46
N VAL A 183 18.48 10.44 8.68
CA VAL A 183 17.91 11.45 7.77
C VAL A 183 16.57 11.99 8.30
N VAL A 184 16.32 13.28 8.02
CA VAL A 184 15.05 13.91 8.40
C VAL A 184 13.92 13.32 7.57
N PRO A 185 12.81 12.82 8.17
CA PRO A 185 11.68 12.29 7.44
C PRO A 185 10.96 13.38 6.64
N GLY A 186 10.67 13.09 5.37
CA GLY A 186 9.80 13.85 4.50
C GLY A 186 8.70 12.94 3.92
N ASP A 187 8.38 13.11 2.65
CA ASP A 187 7.53 12.20 1.90
C ASP A 187 8.31 10.95 1.45
N MET A 188 7.65 9.80 1.38
CA MET A 188 8.24 8.55 0.91
C MET A 188 7.99 8.37 -0.58
N LEU A 189 8.80 9.00 -1.41
CA LEU A 189 8.67 8.99 -2.87
C LEU A 189 9.82 8.23 -3.51
N PHE A 190 9.56 7.64 -4.68
CA PHE A 190 10.65 7.16 -5.51
C PHE A 190 11.49 8.34 -6.00
N PRO A 191 12.81 8.17 -6.17
CA PRO A 191 13.64 9.18 -6.79
C PRO A 191 13.06 9.59 -8.14
N ALA A 192 13.01 10.88 -8.44
CA ALA A 192 12.68 11.34 -9.77
C ALA A 192 13.67 10.66 -10.75
N ARG A 193 13.15 10.00 -11.80
CA ARG A 193 14.03 9.52 -12.87
C ARG A 193 14.79 10.72 -13.40
N SER A 194 16.11 10.76 -13.23
CA SER A 194 16.94 11.72 -13.92
C SER A 194 16.61 11.63 -15.41
N ALA A 195 16.14 12.73 -15.99
CA ALA A 195 15.90 12.79 -17.42
C ALA A 195 17.22 12.38 -18.11
N PRO A 196 17.19 11.52 -19.14
CA PRO A 196 18.40 11.20 -19.88
C PRO A 196 18.98 12.53 -20.40
N PRO A 197 20.31 12.69 -20.40
CA PRO A 197 20.94 13.92 -20.88
C PRO A 197 20.40 14.21 -22.28
N ARG A 198 19.93 15.43 -22.51
CA ARG A 198 19.52 15.90 -23.84
C ARG A 198 20.70 15.67 -24.77
N ARG A 199 20.53 14.80 -25.78
CA ARG A 199 21.47 14.68 -26.86
C ARG A 199 21.56 16.08 -27.51
N THR A 200 22.65 16.78 -27.23
CA THR A 200 23.01 17.97 -28.04
C THR A 200 23.18 17.49 -29.46
N ARG A 201 22.30 17.97 -30.37
CA ARG A 201 22.56 17.85 -31.78
C ARG A 201 23.90 18.55 -32.04
N ARG A 202 24.90 17.81 -32.45
CA ARG A 202 26.06 18.37 -33.07
C ARG A 202 25.59 18.88 -34.45
N ASP A 203 25.46 20.17 -34.56
CA ASP A 203 25.32 20.81 -35.85
C ASP A 203 26.63 20.54 -36.62
N GLY A 204 26.51 19.70 -37.65
CA GLY A 204 27.59 19.46 -38.59
C GLY A 204 27.79 20.69 -39.45
N LYS A 205 29.01 21.18 -39.45
CA LYS A 205 29.52 22.01 -40.52
C LYS A 205 29.93 21.12 -41.71
#